data_b814a8e255311827129c82bc111b7432
#
_entry.id   b814a8e255311827129c82bc111b7432
#
_cell.length_a   1.000
_cell.length_b   1.000
_cell.length_c   1.000
_cell.angle_alpha   90.00
_cell.angle_beta   90.00
_cell.angle_gamma   90.00
#
_symmetry.space_group_name_H-M   'P 1'
#
loop_
_entity.id
_entity.type
_entity.pdbx_description
1 polymer ?
#
loop_
_entity_poly.entity_id
_entity_poly.type
_entity_poly.pdbx_seq_one_letter_code
_entity_poly.pdbx_strand_id
1 'polypeptide(L)'
;NNSNGDYGAPIKGNFDMNATTALEMDETGRKNLYDFFEKLSTVSSKREKLSILHYGDSQIEGDRMTSYIRQKIQLQFGGTGPGLIPAMDVYNSFTFKQNYSDNFKRYTCFGGASLKSAKYGVMASASRFTPEDEIDSTFNIDSLPPSTGWIEILPSRVAYSRAQQFNNVRMHYNECNVPVQLNVFKNGVLVHEELLNTDGGQHSVLLTFEETPGTLKYEFEGKISPNICGFSLEGDYGVQVSNIAMRGSSGTVWGRMNAGVLEPMYNEIGTELIVMQFGGNSVPFFKDSLAVERFSR
;
A
#
# COMPACT_ATOMS: atom_id res chain seq x y z
N ASN A 1 10.43 -1.17 -35.94
CA ASN A 1 11.60 -0.58 -35.30
C ASN A 1 11.54 -0.89 -33.81
N ASN A 2 12.27 -1.94 -33.40
CA ASN A 2 12.45 -2.34 -32.03
C ASN A 2 13.35 -1.31 -31.33
N SER A 3 12.80 -0.48 -30.49
CA SER A 3 13.57 0.21 -29.46
C SER A 3 13.67 -0.70 -28.24
N ASN A 4 14.58 -1.67 -28.27
CA ASN A 4 15.13 -2.27 -27.06
C ASN A 4 15.84 -1.14 -26.32
N GLY A 5 15.18 -0.56 -25.30
CA GLY A 5 15.83 0.34 -24.38
C GLY A 5 16.93 -0.42 -23.65
N ASP A 6 18.15 -0.16 -24.06
CA ASP A 6 19.37 -0.58 -23.37
C ASP A 6 19.34 0.10 -21.97
N TYR A 7 18.78 -0.60 -20.99
CA TYR A 7 18.86 -0.18 -19.58
C TYR A 7 20.25 -0.57 -19.09
N GLY A 8 21.18 0.34 -19.39
CA GLY A 8 22.59 0.22 -19.16
C GLY A 8 22.97 -0.39 -17.82
N ALA A 9 24.19 -0.92 -17.78
CA ALA A 9 24.89 -1.41 -16.61
C ALA A 9 24.66 -0.52 -15.38
N PRO A 10 24.68 -1.08 -14.16
CA PRO A 10 24.48 -0.31 -12.93
C PRO A 10 25.30 0.98 -13.00
N ILE A 11 24.64 2.11 -12.78
CA ILE A 11 25.31 3.42 -12.77
C ILE A 11 26.42 3.31 -11.73
N LYS A 12 27.65 3.14 -12.17
CA LYS A 12 28.82 3.41 -11.34
C LYS A 12 28.87 4.92 -11.16
N GLY A 13 27.99 5.45 -10.28
CA GLY A 13 28.11 6.81 -9.81
C GLY A 13 29.46 6.92 -9.10
N ASN A 14 30.29 7.86 -9.49
CA ASN A 14 31.35 8.34 -8.59
C ASN A 14 30.63 9.00 -7.41
N PHE A 15 30.32 8.19 -6.38
CA PHE A 15 29.86 8.74 -5.11
C PHE A 15 31.07 9.47 -4.51
N ASP A 16 30.98 10.78 -4.40
CA ASP A 16 31.93 11.53 -3.59
C ASP A 16 31.72 11.13 -2.14
N MET A 17 32.63 10.30 -1.64
CA MET A 17 32.63 9.83 -0.24
C MET A 17 32.85 10.97 0.76
N ASN A 18 33.20 12.18 0.28
CA ASN A 18 33.33 13.40 1.08
C ASN A 18 32.07 14.28 1.01
N ALA A 19 31.05 13.91 0.20
CA ALA A 19 29.79 14.63 0.18
C ALA A 19 29.08 14.43 1.53
N THR A 20 28.43 15.48 2.02
CA THR A 20 27.66 15.55 3.29
C THR A 20 26.36 14.74 3.27
N THR A 21 26.26 13.73 2.41
CA THR A 21 25.08 12.88 2.19
C THR A 21 25.26 11.44 2.70
N ALA A 22 26.24 11.20 3.57
CA ALA A 22 26.38 9.90 4.22
C ALA A 22 25.17 9.61 5.13
N LEU A 23 24.69 8.37 5.11
CA LEU A 23 23.69 7.93 6.07
C LEU A 23 24.28 7.95 7.48
N GLU A 24 23.66 8.74 8.36
CA GLU A 24 24.02 8.74 9.79
C GLU A 24 23.24 7.61 10.48
N MET A 25 23.96 6.73 11.16
CA MET A 25 23.38 5.60 11.88
C MET A 25 24.33 5.12 12.98
N ASP A 26 23.76 4.58 14.05
CA ASP A 26 24.50 3.87 15.09
C ASP A 26 24.92 2.46 14.61
N GLU A 27 25.63 1.71 15.47
CA GLU A 27 26.08 0.35 15.15
C GLU A 27 24.91 -0.62 14.91
N THR A 28 23.82 -0.48 15.67
CA THR A 28 22.62 -1.30 15.54
C THR A 28 21.92 -1.04 14.20
N GLY A 29 21.74 0.23 13.85
CA GLY A 29 21.17 0.62 12.56
C GLY A 29 22.03 0.12 11.39
N ARG A 30 23.35 0.21 11.52
CA ARG A 30 24.29 -0.32 10.51
C ARG A 30 24.14 -1.83 10.34
N LYS A 31 24.13 -2.57 11.45
CA LYS A 31 23.93 -4.01 11.42
C LYS A 31 22.61 -4.39 10.75
N ASN A 32 21.51 -3.77 11.15
CA ASN A 32 20.18 -4.04 10.60
C ASN A 32 20.15 -3.76 9.09
N LEU A 33 20.80 -2.70 8.63
CA LEU A 33 20.88 -2.37 7.21
C LEU A 33 21.73 -3.40 6.43
N TYR A 34 22.82 -3.92 7.00
CA TYR A 34 23.58 -5.02 6.38
C TYR A 34 22.77 -6.31 6.33
N ASP A 35 22.05 -6.66 7.39
CA ASP A 35 21.16 -7.84 7.43
C ASP A 35 20.06 -7.72 6.34
N PHE A 36 19.51 -6.52 6.14
CA PHE A 36 18.58 -6.25 5.04
C PHE A 36 19.23 -6.46 3.67
N PHE A 37 20.43 -5.94 3.43
CA PHE A 37 21.15 -6.12 2.16
C PHE A 37 21.52 -7.58 1.89
N GLU A 38 21.83 -8.36 2.91
CA GLU A 38 22.04 -9.80 2.78
C GLU A 38 20.78 -10.52 2.33
N LYS A 39 19.63 -10.25 2.98
CA LYS A 39 18.32 -10.75 2.55
C LYS A 39 18.00 -10.34 1.10
N LEU A 40 18.20 -9.06 0.78
CA LEU A 40 17.96 -8.51 -0.55
C LEU A 40 18.80 -9.23 -1.62
N SER A 41 20.06 -9.51 -1.35
CA SER A 41 20.98 -10.18 -2.28
C SER A 41 20.57 -11.62 -2.61
N THR A 42 19.85 -12.30 -1.69
CA THR A 42 19.48 -13.71 -1.79
C THR A 42 18.00 -13.95 -2.10
N VAL A 43 17.15 -12.92 -2.05
CA VAL A 43 15.69 -13.02 -2.15
C VAL A 43 15.22 -13.78 -3.40
N SER A 44 15.83 -13.51 -4.55
CA SER A 44 15.46 -14.15 -5.81
C SER A 44 15.90 -15.62 -5.88
N SER A 45 17.12 -15.91 -5.44
CA SER A 45 17.67 -17.27 -5.45
C SER A 45 16.93 -18.20 -4.47
N LYS A 46 16.48 -17.66 -3.35
CA LYS A 46 15.66 -18.38 -2.36
C LYS A 46 14.17 -18.42 -2.71
N ARG A 47 13.75 -17.68 -3.75
CA ARG A 47 12.33 -17.50 -4.12
C ARG A 47 11.47 -17.00 -2.95
N GLU A 48 12.02 -16.13 -2.14
CA GLU A 48 11.34 -15.46 -1.03
C GLU A 48 10.74 -14.14 -1.48
N LYS A 49 9.85 -13.56 -0.68
CA LYS A 49 9.31 -12.20 -0.84
C LYS A 49 9.95 -11.26 0.16
N LEU A 50 10.25 -10.05 -0.27
CA LEU A 50 10.76 -8.97 0.55
C LEU A 50 10.02 -7.69 0.20
N SER A 51 9.41 -7.04 1.19
CA SER A 51 8.64 -5.82 0.97
C SER A 51 9.34 -4.59 1.55
N ILE A 52 9.40 -3.55 0.72
CA ILE A 52 9.88 -2.21 1.06
C ILE A 52 8.70 -1.25 0.97
N LEU A 53 8.41 -0.53 2.05
CA LEU A 53 7.37 0.48 2.09
C LEU A 53 7.97 1.88 2.04
N HIS A 54 7.66 2.63 1.00
CA HIS A 54 8.09 4.02 0.84
C HIS A 54 6.95 4.96 1.21
N TYR A 55 7.01 5.47 2.44
CA TYR A 55 6.11 6.48 2.96
C TYR A 55 6.63 7.88 2.65
N GLY A 56 5.75 8.77 2.25
CA GLY A 56 6.12 10.17 2.01
C GLY A 56 4.90 11.08 1.88
N ASP A 57 5.18 12.35 1.71
CA ASP A 57 4.16 13.36 1.47
C ASP A 57 3.77 13.46 -0.01
N SER A 58 3.32 14.63 -0.47
CA SER A 58 2.95 14.87 -1.87
C SER A 58 4.12 14.76 -2.86
N GLN A 59 5.37 14.70 -2.41
CA GLN A 59 6.54 14.55 -3.30
C GLN A 59 6.55 13.19 -4.00
N ILE A 60 6.09 12.13 -3.32
CA ILE A 60 6.02 10.78 -3.90
C ILE A 60 4.65 10.45 -4.51
N GLU A 61 3.70 11.38 -4.49
CA GLU A 61 2.35 11.19 -5.01
C GLU A 61 2.33 10.80 -6.49
N GLY A 62 1.32 9.99 -6.86
CA GLY A 62 1.19 9.47 -8.22
C GLY A 62 2.25 8.43 -8.58
N ASP A 63 3.00 7.92 -7.61
CA ASP A 63 4.07 6.92 -7.76
C ASP A 63 5.27 7.40 -8.63
N ARG A 64 5.48 8.71 -8.71
CA ARG A 64 6.46 9.34 -9.62
C ARG A 64 7.90 8.92 -9.34
N MET A 65 8.30 8.87 -8.07
CA MET A 65 9.67 8.51 -7.66
C MET A 65 9.78 7.00 -7.38
N THR A 66 8.86 6.47 -6.60
CA THR A 66 8.91 5.08 -6.14
C THR A 66 8.81 4.10 -7.29
N SER A 67 8.06 4.40 -8.36
CA SER A 67 7.97 3.54 -9.53
C SER A 67 9.31 3.32 -10.23
N TYR A 68 10.14 4.37 -10.34
CA TYR A 68 11.48 4.25 -10.90
C TYR A 68 12.40 3.44 -9.99
N ILE A 69 12.37 3.70 -8.69
CA ILE A 69 13.13 2.95 -7.68
C ILE A 69 12.73 1.47 -7.71
N ARG A 70 11.42 1.20 -7.72
CA ARG A 70 10.85 -0.15 -7.84
C ARG A 70 11.36 -0.87 -9.08
N GLN A 71 11.27 -0.24 -10.25
CA GLN A 71 11.75 -0.82 -11.49
C GLN A 71 13.23 -1.21 -11.41
N LYS A 72 14.10 -0.35 -10.85
CA LYS A 72 15.52 -0.62 -10.72
C LYS A 72 15.81 -1.77 -9.75
N ILE A 73 15.16 -1.77 -8.60
CA ILE A 73 15.31 -2.83 -7.59
C ILE A 73 14.80 -4.16 -8.13
N GLN A 74 13.62 -4.19 -8.75
CA GLN A 74 13.03 -5.41 -9.29
C GLN A 74 13.81 -5.97 -10.49
N LEU A 75 14.45 -5.14 -11.30
CA LEU A 75 15.34 -5.60 -12.36
C LEU A 75 16.60 -6.26 -11.80
N GLN A 76 17.13 -5.78 -10.70
CA GLN A 76 18.37 -6.26 -10.11
C GLN A 76 18.16 -7.47 -9.20
N PHE A 77 17.11 -7.47 -8.38
CA PHE A 77 16.88 -8.46 -7.33
C PHE A 77 15.65 -9.34 -7.55
N GLY A 78 15.00 -9.21 -8.70
CA GLY A 78 13.76 -9.93 -9.00
C GLY A 78 12.54 -9.27 -8.33
N GLY A 79 11.38 -9.81 -8.66
CA GLY A 79 10.09 -9.28 -8.24
C GLY A 79 9.36 -8.56 -9.37
N THR A 80 8.04 -8.48 -9.25
CA THR A 80 7.14 -7.82 -10.20
C THR A 80 5.92 -7.27 -9.46
N GLY A 81 5.18 -6.39 -10.14
CA GLY A 81 3.98 -5.76 -9.60
C GLY A 81 4.23 -4.41 -8.92
N PRO A 82 3.17 -3.62 -8.78
CA PRO A 82 3.20 -2.31 -8.12
C PRO A 82 3.48 -2.38 -6.61
N GLY A 83 3.29 -3.56 -5.98
CA GLY A 83 3.23 -3.69 -4.55
C GLY A 83 1.86 -3.27 -4.00
N LEU A 84 1.84 -2.69 -2.82
CA LEU A 84 0.61 -2.25 -2.16
C LEU A 84 0.07 -0.97 -2.80
N ILE A 85 -1.22 -1.00 -3.15
CA ILE A 85 -1.99 0.12 -3.71
C ILE A 85 -3.20 0.45 -2.83
N PRO A 86 -3.69 1.70 -2.82
CA PRO A 86 -4.86 2.06 -2.01
C PRO A 86 -6.14 1.39 -2.52
N ALA A 87 -7.15 1.28 -1.64
CA ALA A 87 -8.49 0.85 -2.04
C ALA A 87 -9.17 1.87 -2.98
N MET A 88 -8.85 3.16 -2.84
CA MET A 88 -9.27 4.22 -3.75
C MET A 88 -8.08 5.10 -4.09
N ASP A 89 -7.69 5.12 -5.36
CA ASP A 89 -6.69 6.05 -5.88
C ASP A 89 -7.34 7.38 -6.27
N VAL A 90 -7.09 8.41 -5.48
CA VAL A 90 -7.64 9.76 -5.71
C VAL A 90 -6.64 10.69 -6.41
N TYR A 91 -5.40 10.22 -6.68
CA TYR A 91 -4.31 11.03 -7.25
C TYR A 91 -3.85 10.56 -8.63
N ASN A 92 -4.52 9.58 -9.22
CA ASN A 92 -4.24 9.02 -10.55
C ASN A 92 -2.79 8.54 -10.72
N SER A 93 -2.46 7.45 -10.07
CA SER A 93 -1.18 6.75 -10.30
C SER A 93 -1.06 6.32 -11.77
N PHE A 94 0.13 6.46 -12.35
CA PHE A 94 0.37 5.90 -13.67
C PHE A 94 0.71 4.40 -13.63
N THR A 95 0.95 3.83 -12.43
CA THR A 95 1.40 2.45 -12.24
C THR A 95 0.28 1.44 -12.32
N PHE A 96 -0.94 1.82 -11.94
CA PHE A 96 -2.16 1.02 -12.02
C PHE A 96 -3.35 1.93 -12.34
N LYS A 97 -4.52 1.32 -12.63
CA LYS A 97 -5.79 2.04 -12.79
C LYS A 97 -6.84 1.45 -11.89
N GLN A 98 -7.70 2.30 -11.38
CA GLN A 98 -8.85 1.91 -10.57
C GLN A 98 -10.10 2.65 -10.99
N ASN A 99 -11.23 1.95 -10.88
CA ASN A 99 -12.57 2.51 -10.87
C ASN A 99 -13.28 2.00 -9.61
N TYR A 100 -14.28 2.72 -9.16
CA TYR A 100 -15.06 2.32 -7.97
C TYR A 100 -16.48 2.92 -8.06
N SER A 101 -17.43 2.30 -7.34
CA SER A 101 -18.80 2.80 -7.28
C SER A 101 -18.87 4.12 -6.50
N ASP A 102 -19.82 4.98 -6.86
CA ASP A 102 -19.96 6.35 -6.34
C ASP A 102 -20.17 6.43 -4.82
N ASN A 103 -20.65 5.35 -4.21
CA ASN A 103 -20.87 5.28 -2.77
C ASN A 103 -19.63 4.94 -1.95
N PHE A 104 -18.50 4.62 -2.59
CA PHE A 104 -17.23 4.47 -1.85
C PHE A 104 -16.74 5.81 -1.33
N LYS A 105 -16.35 5.82 -0.04
CA LYS A 105 -15.76 6.96 0.63
C LYS A 105 -14.39 6.57 1.19
N ARG A 106 -13.40 7.41 0.93
CA ARG A 106 -12.04 7.25 1.46
C ARG A 106 -11.91 7.96 2.81
N TYR A 107 -11.28 7.27 3.74
CA TYR A 107 -10.90 7.76 5.07
C TYR A 107 -9.39 7.73 5.21
N THR A 108 -8.80 8.76 5.83
CA THR A 108 -7.34 8.85 6.00
C THR A 108 -6.96 9.32 7.40
N CYS A 109 -5.82 8.86 7.89
CA CYS A 109 -5.24 9.31 9.14
C CYS A 109 -4.55 10.68 9.01
N PHE A 110 -4.28 11.15 7.80
CA PHE A 110 -3.45 12.32 7.53
C PHE A 110 -4.22 13.52 6.97
N GLY A 111 -5.54 13.46 6.85
CA GLY A 111 -6.39 14.56 6.40
C GLY A 111 -7.68 14.07 5.75
N GLY A 112 -8.69 14.95 5.61
CA GLY A 112 -10.02 14.58 5.12
C GLY A 112 -10.86 13.84 6.17
N ALA A 113 -11.73 12.92 5.72
CA ALA A 113 -12.55 12.12 6.62
C ALA A 113 -11.67 11.11 7.39
N SER A 114 -11.92 10.96 8.69
CA SER A 114 -11.21 10.02 9.56
C SER A 114 -12.12 8.89 10.04
N LEU A 115 -11.52 7.72 10.31
CA LEU A 115 -12.19 6.59 10.96
C LEU A 115 -12.20 6.79 12.48
N LYS A 116 -13.35 6.55 13.11
CA LYS A 116 -13.49 6.55 14.58
C LYS A 116 -12.65 5.44 15.23
N SER A 117 -12.58 4.27 14.58
CA SER A 117 -11.82 3.11 15.01
C SER A 117 -10.30 3.27 14.88
N ALA A 118 -9.81 4.25 14.09
CA ALA A 118 -8.42 4.42 13.70
C ALA A 118 -7.77 3.20 13.02
N LYS A 119 -8.56 2.25 12.50
CA LYS A 119 -8.10 1.02 11.85
C LYS A 119 -7.90 1.21 10.34
N TYR A 120 -6.89 1.98 9.96
CA TYR A 120 -6.61 2.34 8.56
C TYR A 120 -5.78 1.30 7.78
N GLY A 121 -5.13 0.35 8.44
CA GLY A 121 -4.07 -0.47 7.85
C GLY A 121 -2.79 0.34 7.55
N VAL A 122 -1.79 -0.32 6.97
CA VAL A 122 -0.44 0.25 6.78
C VAL A 122 -0.39 1.43 5.79
N MET A 123 -1.39 1.58 4.94
CA MET A 123 -1.48 2.74 4.03
C MET A 123 -2.00 4.02 4.72
N ALA A 124 -2.28 3.98 6.02
CA ALA A 124 -2.90 5.08 6.77
C ALA A 124 -4.20 5.58 6.13
N SER A 125 -4.84 4.74 5.35
CA SER A 125 -6.11 4.98 4.66
C SER A 125 -6.90 3.70 4.51
N ALA A 126 -8.23 3.84 4.48
CA ALA A 126 -9.15 2.78 4.14
C ALA A 126 -10.34 3.36 3.37
N SER A 127 -11.10 2.50 2.70
CA SER A 127 -12.29 2.92 1.98
C SER A 127 -13.48 2.03 2.33
N ARG A 128 -14.69 2.60 2.30
CA ARG A 128 -15.94 1.94 2.70
C ARG A 128 -17.04 2.27 1.71
N PHE A 129 -17.91 1.31 1.42
CA PHE A 129 -19.10 1.50 0.58
C PHE A 129 -20.35 1.91 1.37
N THR A 130 -20.28 1.85 2.72
CA THR A 130 -21.24 2.49 3.64
C THR A 130 -20.52 3.40 4.60
N PRO A 131 -21.11 4.54 5.02
CA PRO A 131 -20.51 5.43 6.02
C PRO A 131 -20.21 4.71 7.35
N GLU A 132 -19.23 5.20 8.09
CA GLU A 132 -18.95 4.72 9.46
C GLU A 132 -19.92 5.35 10.48
N ASP A 133 -20.44 6.52 10.14
CA ASP A 133 -21.10 7.43 11.12
C ASP A 133 -22.49 6.98 11.57
N GLU A 134 -23.10 5.98 10.92
CA GLU A 134 -24.50 5.62 11.13
C GLU A 134 -24.72 4.49 12.15
N ILE A 135 -23.66 4.00 12.81
CA ILE A 135 -23.75 2.90 13.76
C ILE A 135 -23.52 3.40 15.16
N ASP A 136 -24.58 3.84 15.76
CA ASP A 136 -24.65 4.01 17.22
C ASP A 136 -25.12 2.69 17.87
N SER A 137 -24.77 2.47 19.13
CA SER A 137 -25.10 1.25 19.88
C SER A 137 -26.61 1.01 20.07
N THR A 138 -27.45 1.99 19.73
CA THR A 138 -28.91 1.90 19.76
C THR A 138 -29.51 1.51 18.41
N PHE A 139 -28.69 1.43 17.36
CA PHE A 139 -29.12 1.19 15.99
C PHE A 139 -29.39 -0.30 15.74
N ASN A 140 -30.61 -0.62 15.30
CA ASN A 140 -30.92 -2.00 14.91
C ASN A 140 -30.37 -2.29 13.51
N ILE A 141 -29.23 -3.00 13.44
CA ILE A 141 -28.58 -3.44 12.18
C ILE A 141 -29.55 -4.21 11.29
N ASP A 142 -30.51 -4.94 11.87
CA ASP A 142 -31.46 -5.73 11.10
C ASP A 142 -32.40 -4.87 10.26
N SER A 143 -32.61 -3.62 10.66
CA SER A 143 -33.44 -2.66 9.90
C SER A 143 -32.73 -2.02 8.69
N LEU A 144 -31.39 -2.16 8.58
CA LEU A 144 -30.66 -1.62 7.42
C LEU A 144 -30.90 -2.47 6.17
N PRO A 145 -31.19 -1.83 5.02
CA PRO A 145 -31.16 -2.54 3.75
C PRO A 145 -29.71 -2.92 3.39
N PRO A 146 -29.49 -4.02 2.67
CA PRO A 146 -28.20 -4.31 2.08
C PRO A 146 -27.75 -3.19 1.14
N SER A 147 -26.48 -2.87 1.18
CA SER A 147 -25.80 -1.96 0.25
C SER A 147 -24.79 -2.75 -0.58
N THR A 148 -24.61 -2.34 -1.82
CA THR A 148 -23.58 -2.91 -2.70
C THR A 148 -22.53 -1.86 -3.03
N GLY A 149 -21.29 -2.29 -3.22
CA GLY A 149 -20.23 -1.43 -3.71
C GLY A 149 -19.23 -2.25 -4.50
N TRP A 150 -18.43 -1.61 -5.34
CA TRP A 150 -17.42 -2.32 -6.11
C TRP A 150 -16.16 -1.48 -6.31
N ILE A 151 -15.03 -2.19 -6.42
CA ILE A 151 -13.72 -1.64 -6.81
C ILE A 151 -13.22 -2.48 -7.98
N GLU A 152 -12.76 -1.81 -9.03
CA GLU A 152 -12.16 -2.44 -10.21
C GLU A 152 -10.70 -2.03 -10.33
N ILE A 153 -9.83 -2.99 -10.59
CA ILE A 153 -8.39 -2.81 -10.72
C ILE A 153 -7.97 -3.28 -12.11
N LEU A 154 -7.18 -2.46 -12.80
CA LEU A 154 -6.65 -2.75 -14.12
C LEU A 154 -5.14 -2.50 -14.17
N PRO A 155 -4.36 -3.34 -14.88
CA PRO A 155 -2.97 -3.06 -15.15
C PRO A 155 -2.81 -1.77 -15.97
N SER A 156 -1.80 -0.98 -15.66
CA SER A 156 -1.50 0.22 -16.43
C SER A 156 -0.50 -0.11 -17.55
N ARG A 157 -0.87 0.19 -18.81
CA ARG A 157 0.01 -0.02 -19.96
C ARG A 157 1.17 0.98 -20.06
N VAL A 158 1.10 2.08 -19.29
CA VAL A 158 2.15 3.13 -19.27
C VAL A 158 3.10 2.97 -18.09
N ALA A 159 2.85 2.03 -17.18
CA ALA A 159 3.75 1.70 -16.09
C ALA A 159 5.07 1.11 -16.58
N TYR A 160 6.09 1.12 -15.75
CA TYR A 160 7.32 0.37 -16.00
C TYR A 160 7.05 -1.14 -16.13
N SER A 161 7.83 -1.83 -16.93
CA SER A 161 7.59 -3.23 -17.35
C SER A 161 7.42 -4.20 -16.17
N ARG A 162 8.17 -4.03 -15.09
CA ARG A 162 8.03 -4.89 -13.91
C ARG A 162 6.73 -4.67 -13.17
N ALA A 163 6.25 -3.44 -13.09
CA ALA A 163 4.98 -3.11 -12.44
C ALA A 163 3.75 -3.56 -13.24
N GLN A 164 3.90 -3.80 -14.55
CA GLN A 164 2.83 -4.32 -15.40
C GLN A 164 2.53 -5.81 -15.17
N GLN A 165 3.42 -6.54 -14.51
CA GLN A 165 3.34 -7.98 -14.32
C GLN A 165 3.04 -8.27 -12.85
N PHE A 166 1.97 -8.98 -12.59
CA PHE A 166 1.63 -9.52 -11.26
C PHE A 166 0.64 -10.67 -11.44
N ASN A 167 0.70 -11.65 -10.58
CA ASN A 167 -0.19 -12.82 -10.61
C ASN A 167 -0.81 -13.12 -9.24
N ASN A 168 -0.35 -12.47 -8.18
CA ASN A 168 -0.94 -12.52 -6.86
C ASN A 168 -1.61 -11.18 -6.56
N VAL A 169 -2.88 -11.20 -6.23
CA VAL A 169 -3.67 -10.03 -5.83
C VAL A 169 -4.30 -10.32 -4.49
N ARG A 170 -3.90 -9.54 -3.49
CA ARG A 170 -4.36 -9.69 -2.12
C ARG A 170 -5.11 -8.43 -1.69
N MET A 171 -6.38 -8.58 -1.37
CA MET A 171 -7.18 -7.53 -0.75
C MET A 171 -6.98 -7.57 0.77
N HIS A 172 -6.66 -6.44 1.38
CA HIS A 172 -6.53 -6.29 2.83
C HIS A 172 -7.74 -5.56 3.40
N TYR A 173 -8.32 -6.07 4.48
CA TYR A 173 -9.47 -5.47 5.14
C TYR A 173 -9.45 -5.71 6.65
N ASN A 174 -10.21 -4.87 7.38
CA ASN A 174 -10.48 -5.05 8.81
C ASN A 174 -11.84 -4.44 9.17
N GLU A 175 -12.19 -4.45 10.47
CA GLU A 175 -13.46 -3.88 10.97
C GLU A 175 -14.70 -4.46 10.25
N CYS A 176 -14.62 -5.72 9.80
CA CYS A 176 -15.78 -6.46 9.32
C CYS A 176 -16.48 -7.10 10.52
N ASN A 177 -17.60 -6.54 10.95
CA ASN A 177 -18.31 -6.96 12.16
C ASN A 177 -19.68 -7.60 11.86
N VAL A 178 -20.11 -7.57 10.59
CA VAL A 178 -21.33 -8.18 10.09
C VAL A 178 -21.06 -8.85 8.76
N PRO A 179 -21.89 -9.82 8.34
CA PRO A 179 -21.67 -10.54 7.09
C PRO A 179 -21.62 -9.59 5.87
N VAL A 180 -20.57 -9.75 5.10
CA VAL A 180 -20.36 -9.09 3.81
C VAL A 180 -19.98 -10.16 2.79
N GLN A 181 -20.77 -10.28 1.74
CA GLN A 181 -20.45 -11.13 0.59
C GLN A 181 -19.44 -10.40 -0.30
N LEU A 182 -18.36 -11.09 -0.62
CA LEU A 182 -17.40 -10.68 -1.63
C LEU A 182 -17.55 -11.58 -2.86
N ASN A 183 -17.67 -10.96 -4.03
CA ASN A 183 -17.60 -11.64 -5.33
C ASN A 183 -16.50 -10.98 -6.16
N VAL A 184 -15.61 -11.79 -6.74
CA VAL A 184 -14.52 -11.25 -7.59
C VAL A 184 -14.67 -11.76 -9.01
N PHE A 185 -14.64 -10.83 -9.95
CA PHE A 185 -14.76 -11.09 -11.37
C PHE A 185 -13.44 -10.79 -12.10
N LYS A 186 -12.97 -11.72 -12.93
CA LYS A 186 -11.88 -11.51 -13.87
C LYS A 186 -12.47 -11.34 -15.27
N ASN A 187 -12.28 -10.15 -15.86
CA ASN A 187 -12.84 -9.84 -17.20
C ASN A 187 -14.33 -10.16 -17.32
N GLY A 188 -15.10 -9.89 -16.27
CA GLY A 188 -16.55 -10.13 -16.22
C GLY A 188 -16.98 -11.56 -15.84
N VAL A 189 -16.04 -12.49 -15.64
CA VAL A 189 -16.32 -13.86 -15.21
C VAL A 189 -16.05 -14.00 -13.72
N LEU A 190 -17.02 -14.53 -12.95
CA LEU A 190 -16.86 -14.81 -11.53
C LEU A 190 -15.73 -15.85 -11.32
N VAL A 191 -14.71 -15.50 -10.53
CA VAL A 191 -13.56 -16.34 -10.24
C VAL A 191 -13.39 -16.66 -8.77
N HIS A 192 -14.06 -15.91 -7.90
CA HIS A 192 -14.02 -16.14 -6.45
C HIS A 192 -15.26 -15.56 -5.78
N GLU A 193 -15.77 -16.27 -4.75
CA GLU A 193 -16.84 -15.81 -3.88
C GLU A 193 -16.59 -16.28 -2.45
N GLU A 194 -16.79 -15.41 -1.47
CA GLU A 194 -16.71 -15.78 -0.05
C GLU A 194 -17.46 -14.79 0.84
N LEU A 195 -17.84 -15.22 2.04
CA LEU A 195 -18.21 -14.33 3.15
C LEU A 195 -16.96 -13.88 3.88
N LEU A 196 -16.77 -12.58 4.03
CA LEU A 196 -15.64 -12.03 4.76
C LEU A 196 -15.70 -12.42 6.23
N ASN A 197 -14.52 -12.59 6.87
CA ASN A 197 -14.42 -12.89 8.29
C ASN A 197 -14.95 -11.70 9.13
N THR A 198 -15.80 -12.00 10.12
CA THR A 198 -16.57 -10.99 10.88
C THR A 198 -16.10 -10.76 12.31
N ASP A 199 -14.86 -11.11 12.65
CA ASP A 199 -14.27 -10.87 13.97
C ASP A 199 -13.73 -9.44 14.19
N GLY A 200 -13.81 -8.59 13.16
CA GLY A 200 -13.32 -7.21 13.18
C GLY A 200 -11.79 -7.05 13.18
N GLY A 201 -11.05 -8.16 13.09
CA GLY A 201 -9.60 -8.18 13.01
C GLY A 201 -9.06 -7.80 11.63
N GLN A 202 -7.72 -7.84 11.50
CA GLN A 202 -7.05 -7.66 10.21
C GLN A 202 -7.06 -8.99 9.45
N HIS A 203 -7.56 -8.96 8.22
CA HIS A 203 -7.68 -10.11 7.32
C HIS A 203 -7.28 -9.75 5.90
N SER A 204 -7.13 -10.77 5.08
CA SER A 204 -6.92 -10.61 3.64
C SER A 204 -7.56 -11.73 2.83
N VAL A 205 -7.81 -11.44 1.55
CA VAL A 205 -8.26 -12.40 0.53
C VAL A 205 -7.20 -12.45 -0.56
N LEU A 206 -6.54 -13.59 -0.74
CA LEU A 206 -5.52 -13.79 -1.77
C LEU A 206 -6.09 -14.54 -2.96
N LEU A 207 -5.91 -13.96 -4.14
CA LEU A 207 -6.16 -14.60 -5.43
C LEU A 207 -4.86 -14.77 -6.18
N THR A 208 -4.62 -15.97 -6.70
CA THR A 208 -3.45 -16.30 -7.50
C THR A 208 -3.88 -16.69 -8.92
N PHE A 209 -3.21 -16.14 -9.91
CA PHE A 209 -3.48 -16.37 -11.33
C PHE A 209 -2.23 -16.96 -12.01
N GLU A 210 -2.40 -17.64 -13.14
CA GLU A 210 -1.27 -18.14 -13.93
C GLU A 210 -0.50 -17.00 -14.61
N GLU A 211 -1.19 -15.94 -14.98
CA GLU A 211 -0.64 -14.73 -15.61
C GLU A 211 -1.28 -13.45 -15.02
N THR A 212 -0.74 -12.30 -15.35
CA THR A 212 -1.31 -11.01 -14.95
C THR A 212 -2.78 -10.96 -15.36
N PRO A 213 -3.73 -10.82 -14.39
CA PRO A 213 -5.13 -10.68 -14.73
C PRO A 213 -5.36 -9.36 -15.48
N GLY A 214 -6.36 -9.35 -16.37
CA GLY A 214 -6.84 -8.13 -16.98
C GLY A 214 -7.57 -7.26 -15.97
N THR A 215 -8.85 -7.05 -16.18
CA THR A 215 -9.72 -6.36 -15.23
C THR A 215 -10.13 -7.29 -14.09
N LEU A 216 -9.86 -6.89 -12.86
CA LEU A 216 -10.38 -7.52 -11.65
C LEU A 216 -11.40 -6.59 -10.99
N LYS A 217 -12.63 -7.06 -10.80
CA LYS A 217 -13.70 -6.33 -10.14
C LYS A 217 -14.07 -7.05 -8.84
N TYR A 218 -13.94 -6.36 -7.72
CA TYR A 218 -14.35 -6.79 -6.39
C TYR A 218 -15.70 -6.17 -6.08
N GLU A 219 -16.74 -6.97 -5.98
CA GLU A 219 -18.10 -6.56 -5.61
C GLU A 219 -18.38 -6.98 -4.17
N PHE A 220 -18.90 -6.05 -3.41
CA PHE A 220 -19.26 -6.23 -2.00
C PHE A 220 -20.76 -6.06 -1.84
N GLU A 221 -21.38 -6.91 -1.03
CA GLU A 221 -22.78 -6.79 -0.62
C GLU A 221 -22.89 -7.02 0.89
N GLY A 222 -23.44 -6.06 1.60
CA GLY A 222 -23.62 -6.15 3.05
C GLY A 222 -24.32 -4.92 3.61
N LYS A 223 -24.77 -5.01 4.87
CA LYS A 223 -25.43 -3.88 5.55
C LYS A 223 -24.44 -2.82 5.99
N ILE A 224 -23.24 -3.24 6.37
CA ILE A 224 -22.17 -2.38 6.89
C ILE A 224 -20.86 -2.78 6.20
N SER A 225 -20.19 -1.80 5.62
CA SER A 225 -18.90 -1.99 4.97
C SER A 225 -17.78 -2.29 5.96
N PRO A 226 -16.89 -3.24 5.69
CA PRO A 226 -15.60 -3.29 6.34
C PRO A 226 -14.73 -2.08 5.93
N ASN A 227 -13.59 -1.90 6.57
CA ASN A 227 -12.55 -1.03 6.09
C ASN A 227 -11.71 -1.79 5.06
N ILE A 228 -11.80 -1.42 3.78
CA ILE A 228 -10.91 -1.95 2.73
C ILE A 228 -9.62 -1.13 2.78
N CYS A 229 -8.52 -1.77 3.21
CA CYS A 229 -7.24 -1.09 3.50
C CYS A 229 -6.33 -0.94 2.28
N GLY A 230 -6.59 -1.70 1.21
CA GLY A 230 -5.81 -1.67 -0.03
C GLY A 230 -5.63 -3.04 -0.65
N PHE A 231 -4.83 -3.09 -1.70
CA PHE A 231 -4.55 -4.32 -2.45
C PHE A 231 -3.04 -4.46 -2.66
N SER A 232 -2.48 -5.65 -2.45
CA SER A 232 -1.12 -5.98 -2.87
C SER A 232 -1.17 -6.64 -4.24
N LEU A 233 -0.44 -6.10 -5.22
CA LEU A 233 -0.31 -6.62 -6.58
C LEU A 233 1.13 -7.07 -6.78
N GLU A 234 1.38 -8.38 -6.81
CA GLU A 234 2.71 -8.96 -6.63
C GLU A 234 2.99 -10.12 -7.56
N GLY A 235 4.27 -10.39 -7.80
CA GLY A 235 4.74 -11.66 -8.34
C GLY A 235 4.86 -12.73 -7.26
N ASP A 236 5.33 -13.93 -7.67
CA ASP A 236 5.46 -15.07 -6.75
C ASP A 236 6.61 -14.91 -5.76
N TYR A 237 7.67 -14.18 -6.12
CA TYR A 237 8.87 -13.96 -5.32
C TYR A 237 9.57 -12.67 -5.71
N GLY A 238 10.58 -12.28 -4.94
CA GLY A 238 11.41 -11.11 -5.19
C GLY A 238 10.97 -9.89 -4.39
N VAL A 239 11.40 -8.73 -4.81
CA VAL A 239 11.20 -7.49 -4.06
C VAL A 239 9.92 -6.79 -4.46
N GLN A 240 9.16 -6.38 -3.45
CA GLN A 240 8.03 -5.47 -3.58
C GLN A 240 8.43 -4.09 -3.06
N VAL A 241 8.11 -3.03 -3.81
CA VAL A 241 8.35 -1.65 -3.37
C VAL A 241 7.04 -0.88 -3.50
N SER A 242 6.44 -0.57 -2.37
CA SER A 242 5.12 0.07 -2.31
C SER A 242 5.23 1.57 -2.12
N ASN A 243 4.44 2.34 -2.86
CA ASN A 243 4.31 3.79 -2.71
C ASN A 243 3.15 4.12 -1.77
N ILE A 244 3.43 4.79 -0.66
CA ILE A 244 2.41 5.20 0.32
C ILE A 244 2.48 6.72 0.49
N ALA A 245 1.80 7.42 -0.41
CA ALA A 245 1.76 8.87 -0.43
C ALA A 245 0.67 9.42 0.51
N MET A 246 1.09 10.27 1.43
CA MET A 246 0.24 10.93 2.43
C MET A 246 0.28 12.45 2.20
N ARG A 247 -0.47 12.96 1.23
CA ARG A 247 -0.50 14.40 0.90
C ARG A 247 -0.73 15.27 2.13
N GLY A 248 0.14 16.24 2.34
CA GLY A 248 0.06 17.21 3.45
C GLY A 248 0.54 16.65 4.80
N SER A 249 0.92 15.37 4.89
CA SER A 249 1.42 14.78 6.12
C SER A 249 2.83 15.27 6.44
N SER A 250 3.10 15.43 7.75
CA SER A 250 4.43 15.67 8.29
C SER A 250 5.15 14.38 8.73
N GLY A 251 4.52 13.22 8.55
CA GLY A 251 5.09 11.93 8.96
C GLY A 251 4.80 11.53 10.41
N THR A 252 3.92 12.25 11.12
CA THR A 252 3.61 12.00 12.54
C THR A 252 2.27 11.29 12.74
N VAL A 253 1.93 10.33 11.85
CA VAL A 253 0.58 9.74 11.82
C VAL A 253 0.45 8.46 12.65
N TRP A 254 1.56 7.73 12.87
CA TRP A 254 1.51 6.39 13.46
C TRP A 254 0.89 6.32 14.84
N GLY A 255 1.14 7.31 15.69
CA GLY A 255 0.53 7.38 17.04
C GLY A 255 -1.00 7.56 17.05
N ARG A 256 -1.60 7.79 15.86
CA ARG A 256 -3.06 7.95 15.69
C ARG A 256 -3.70 6.74 15.03
N MET A 257 -2.94 5.70 14.69
CA MET A 257 -3.42 4.48 14.08
C MET A 257 -3.48 3.33 15.10
N ASN A 258 -4.43 2.42 14.89
CA ASN A 258 -4.59 1.26 15.76
C ASN A 258 -3.50 0.22 15.49
N ALA A 259 -2.62 -0.01 16.47
CA ALA A 259 -1.51 -0.95 16.35
C ALA A 259 -1.97 -2.41 16.12
N GLY A 260 -3.13 -2.78 16.67
CA GLY A 260 -3.66 -4.15 16.56
C GLY A 260 -4.02 -4.60 15.14
N VAL A 261 -4.20 -3.65 14.19
CA VAL A 261 -4.39 -3.97 12.77
C VAL A 261 -3.14 -3.70 11.93
N LEU A 262 -2.22 -2.84 12.42
CA LEU A 262 -0.98 -2.53 11.71
C LEU A 262 -0.01 -3.70 11.74
N GLU A 263 0.28 -4.23 12.92
CA GLU A 263 1.26 -5.30 13.11
C GLU A 263 0.93 -6.55 12.27
N PRO A 264 -0.30 -7.10 12.30
CA PRO A 264 -0.66 -8.22 11.45
C PRO A 264 -0.50 -7.92 9.96
N MET A 265 -0.87 -6.71 9.51
CA MET A 265 -0.75 -6.34 8.10
C MET A 265 0.72 -6.16 7.67
N TYR A 266 1.60 -5.54 8.50
CA TYR A 266 3.04 -5.47 8.24
C TYR A 266 3.67 -6.85 8.11
N ASN A 267 3.30 -7.78 9.02
CA ASN A 267 3.78 -9.15 9.00
C ASN A 267 3.30 -9.90 7.74
N GLU A 268 2.04 -9.75 7.36
CA GLU A 268 1.45 -10.42 6.20
C GLU A 268 2.10 -9.98 4.88
N ILE A 269 2.39 -8.71 4.73
CA ILE A 269 3.06 -8.19 3.52
C ILE A 269 4.58 -8.40 3.53
N GLY A 270 5.15 -8.96 4.61
CA GLY A 270 6.58 -9.26 4.73
C GLY A 270 7.45 -8.01 4.69
N THR A 271 7.12 -7.01 5.51
CA THR A 271 7.83 -5.73 5.55
C THR A 271 9.22 -5.88 6.16
N GLU A 272 10.26 -5.58 5.40
CA GLU A 272 11.66 -5.65 5.82
C GLU A 272 12.33 -4.28 5.89
N LEU A 273 11.84 -3.30 5.15
CA LEU A 273 12.35 -1.93 5.16
C LEU A 273 11.22 -0.91 5.04
N ILE A 274 11.28 0.10 5.88
CA ILE A 274 10.42 1.29 5.80
C ILE A 274 11.30 2.49 5.47
N VAL A 275 10.99 3.19 4.38
CA VAL A 275 11.60 4.46 3.98
C VAL A 275 10.61 5.56 4.25
N MET A 276 11.00 6.58 5.01
CA MET A 276 10.15 7.73 5.33
C MET A 276 10.73 8.99 4.69
N GLN A 277 10.00 9.55 3.72
CA GLN A 277 10.37 10.79 3.01
C GLN A 277 9.39 11.91 3.36
N PHE A 278 9.65 12.56 4.49
CA PHE A 278 8.85 13.66 5.00
C PHE A 278 9.74 14.88 5.32
N GLY A 279 9.13 15.99 5.71
CA GLY A 279 9.83 17.19 6.18
C GLY A 279 9.36 18.46 5.49
N GLY A 280 9.05 18.42 4.19
CA GLY A 280 8.62 19.59 3.42
C GLY A 280 7.43 20.32 4.04
N ASN A 281 6.49 19.60 4.61
CA ASN A 281 5.32 20.17 5.29
C ASN A 281 5.60 20.66 6.71
N SER A 282 6.75 20.32 7.30
CA SER A 282 7.11 20.68 8.69
C SER A 282 8.09 21.85 8.75
N VAL A 283 9.04 21.91 7.81
CA VAL A 283 10.11 22.93 7.76
C VAL A 283 9.60 24.36 7.90
N PRO A 284 8.51 24.79 7.24
CA PRO A 284 8.01 26.17 7.38
C PRO A 284 7.56 26.53 8.82
N PHE A 285 7.33 25.54 9.67
CA PHE A 285 6.87 25.73 11.05
C PHE A 285 8.00 25.60 12.09
N PHE A 286 9.20 25.24 11.69
CA PHE A 286 10.38 25.19 12.59
C PHE A 286 10.92 26.60 12.82
N LYS A 287 10.49 27.20 13.94
CA LYS A 287 10.90 28.55 14.33
C LYS A 287 12.20 28.58 15.17
N ASP A 288 12.54 27.45 15.80
CA ASP A 288 13.69 27.30 16.67
C ASP A 288 14.11 25.82 16.79
N SER A 289 15.23 25.57 17.46
CA SER A 289 15.76 24.21 17.69
C SER A 289 14.83 23.33 18.54
N LEU A 290 14.06 23.93 19.44
CA LEU A 290 13.10 23.19 20.26
C LEU A 290 11.93 22.64 19.43
N ALA A 291 11.50 23.37 18.37
CA ALA A 291 10.49 22.88 17.44
C ALA A 291 11.01 21.69 16.63
N VAL A 292 12.28 21.70 16.24
CA VAL A 292 12.94 20.57 15.56
C VAL A 292 13.03 19.36 16.50
N GLU A 293 13.45 19.57 17.74
CA GLU A 293 13.56 18.50 18.74
C GLU A 293 12.19 17.85 19.03
N ARG A 294 11.11 18.62 19.10
CA ARG A 294 9.75 18.11 19.30
C ARG A 294 9.27 17.30 18.12
N PHE A 295 9.69 17.66 16.92
CA PHE A 295 9.33 16.92 15.71
C PHE A 295 10.09 15.59 15.60
N SER A 296 11.31 15.51 16.11
CA SER A 296 12.16 14.33 16.07
C SER A 296 11.81 13.26 17.12
N ARG A 297 10.97 13.59 18.10
CA ARG A 297 10.44 12.68 19.14
C ARG A 297 9.15 11.99 18.68
#